data_897c1fa8a9de9fe0e3b3acf4c4b4f969
#
_entry.id   897c1fa8a9de9fe0e3b3acf4c4b4f969
#
_cell.length_a   1.000
_cell.length_b   1.000
_cell.length_c   1.000
_cell.angle_alpha   90.00
_cell.angle_beta   90.00
_cell.angle_gamma   90.00
#
_symmetry.space_group_name_H-M   'P 1'
#
loop_
_entity.id
_entity.type
_entity.pdbx_description
1 polymer ?
#
loop_
_entity_poly.entity_id
_entity_poly.type
_entity_poly.pdbx_seq_one_letter_code
_entity_poly.pdbx_strand_id
1 'polypeptide(L)'
;MQNHAKQKILYLESLRGVAALIVAIFHFDIGSIFNNELTKNGWLMVDFFFVLSGFVISFNYLDKIKSFSDIVQFQIKRFFRLYPLHIIMLFIFLVIECSKYLVKLKFGLSSTIPAFTYNNLNTFITNILLLHNLVDNRLTWNVQSWSISSEFFTYFLFGLIILFSARKKLIINILSIVIVLLSFYFLQNHSMEPKYGFIRCLYSFFLGVLIFNFSNSFKFKITNYLSYIFFILSILLVIIAEPEKIIGINIFLPLIFSAFILSLIMSQNKNYLIYLLERKFLIYL
;
A
#
# COMPACT_ATOMS: atom_id res chain seq x y z
N MET A 1 7.26 27.10 -10.91
CA MET A 1 6.97 25.67 -11.10
C MET A 1 7.40 24.80 -9.90
N GLN A 2 8.59 24.96 -9.32
CA GLN A 2 9.05 24.15 -8.16
C GLN A 2 8.18 24.29 -6.89
N ASN A 3 7.65 25.48 -6.58
CA ASN A 3 6.80 25.68 -5.40
C ASN A 3 5.43 24.98 -5.51
N HIS A 4 4.81 24.94 -6.70
CA HIS A 4 3.55 24.24 -6.90
C HIS A 4 3.70 22.71 -6.88
N ALA A 5 4.85 22.17 -7.30
CA ALA A 5 5.13 20.73 -7.21
C ALA A 5 5.33 20.30 -5.74
N LYS A 6 5.99 21.14 -4.93
CA LYS A 6 6.20 20.88 -3.50
C LYS A 6 4.89 20.96 -2.70
N GLN A 7 4.02 21.91 -3.01
CA GLN A 7 2.68 22.01 -2.42
C GLN A 7 1.77 20.83 -2.81
N LYS A 8 1.84 20.33 -4.05
CA LYS A 8 1.07 19.18 -4.50
C LYS A 8 1.40 17.88 -3.77
N ILE A 9 2.51 17.78 -3.07
CA ILE A 9 2.93 16.60 -2.31
C ILE A 9 2.41 16.64 -0.87
N LEU A 10 2.26 17.84 -0.27
CA LEU A 10 1.92 17.98 1.14
C LEU A 10 0.57 17.35 1.50
N TYR A 11 -0.49 17.60 0.75
CA TYR A 11 -1.80 17.02 1.02
C TYR A 11 -1.84 15.49 0.80
N LEU A 12 -0.97 14.94 -0.08
CA LEU A 12 -0.83 13.50 -0.23
C LEU A 12 -0.12 12.86 0.97
N GLU A 13 0.85 13.56 1.59
CA GLU A 13 1.47 13.09 2.84
C GLU A 13 0.45 13.10 3.99
N SER A 14 -0.38 14.13 4.10
CA SER A 14 -1.47 14.17 5.09
C SER A 14 -2.47 13.03 4.90
N LEU A 15 -2.86 12.73 3.66
CA LEU A 15 -3.72 11.58 3.36
C LEU A 15 -3.06 10.26 3.76
N ARG A 16 -1.75 10.14 3.57
CA ARG A 16 -0.97 8.99 4.02
C ARG A 16 -1.00 8.86 5.54
N GLY A 17 -0.80 9.97 6.27
CA GLY A 17 -0.89 10.01 7.73
C GLY A 17 -2.26 9.54 8.25
N VAL A 18 -3.35 10.09 7.69
CA VAL A 18 -4.72 9.70 8.06
C VAL A 18 -4.97 8.21 7.80
N ALA A 19 -4.57 7.71 6.62
CA ALA A 19 -4.71 6.29 6.30
C ALA A 19 -3.88 5.40 7.24
N ALA A 20 -2.65 5.83 7.61
CA ALA A 20 -1.82 5.12 8.57
C ALA A 20 -2.47 5.04 9.96
N LEU A 21 -3.10 6.12 10.41
CA LEU A 21 -3.84 6.15 11.67
C LEU A 21 -5.01 5.16 11.66
N ILE A 22 -5.79 5.10 10.56
CA ILE A 22 -6.89 4.15 10.43
C ILE A 22 -6.38 2.71 10.49
N VAL A 23 -5.26 2.39 9.79
CA VAL A 23 -4.62 1.06 9.86
C VAL A 23 -4.11 0.75 11.27
N ALA A 24 -3.53 1.73 11.95
CA ALA A 24 -3.07 1.55 13.33
C ALA A 24 -4.24 1.23 14.27
N ILE A 25 -5.34 1.97 14.18
CA ILE A 25 -6.54 1.72 14.99
C ILE A 25 -7.13 0.33 14.67
N PHE A 26 -7.16 -0.09 13.40
CA PHE A 26 -7.60 -1.43 13.01
C PHE A 26 -6.82 -2.54 13.73
N HIS A 27 -5.52 -2.38 13.92
CA HIS A 27 -4.68 -3.37 14.61
C HIS A 27 -4.74 -3.26 16.15
N PHE A 28 -5.36 -2.21 16.65
CA PHE A 28 -5.39 -1.89 18.09
C PHE A 28 -6.74 -2.23 18.73
N ASP A 29 -7.36 -3.32 18.43
CA ASP A 29 -8.70 -3.73 18.91
C ASP A 29 -8.93 -3.42 20.41
N ILE A 30 -9.14 -2.14 20.73
CA ILE A 30 -9.24 -1.63 22.11
C ILE A 30 -10.68 -1.77 22.66
N GLY A 31 -11.60 -2.39 21.92
CA GLY A 31 -12.98 -2.63 22.40
C GLY A 31 -13.73 -1.36 22.83
N SER A 32 -13.45 -0.21 22.20
CA SER A 32 -13.87 1.10 22.66
C SER A 32 -14.64 1.88 21.58
N ILE A 33 -14.85 3.18 21.84
CA ILE A 33 -15.45 4.21 20.95
C ILE A 33 -14.87 4.18 19.51
N PHE A 34 -13.65 3.67 19.32
CA PHE A 34 -12.99 3.54 18.03
C PHE A 34 -13.39 2.28 17.24
N ASN A 35 -14.17 1.36 17.82
CA ASN A 35 -14.62 0.15 17.14
C ASN A 35 -15.87 0.42 16.32
N ASN A 36 -15.71 0.98 15.13
CA ASN A 36 -16.75 1.24 14.15
C ASN A 36 -16.40 0.57 12.80
N GLU A 37 -17.34 0.50 11.87
CA GLU A 37 -17.16 -0.20 10.60
C GLU A 37 -15.99 0.37 9.75
N LEU A 38 -15.72 1.66 9.84
CA LEU A 38 -14.56 2.26 9.16
C LEU A 38 -13.23 1.73 9.71
N THR A 39 -13.11 1.62 11.04
CA THR A 39 -11.88 1.13 11.67
C THR A 39 -11.74 -0.38 11.56
N LYS A 40 -12.83 -1.14 11.64
CA LYS A 40 -12.82 -2.60 11.39
C LYS A 40 -12.34 -2.95 9.97
N ASN A 41 -12.65 -2.10 9.00
CA ASN A 41 -12.22 -2.26 7.62
C ASN A 41 -10.96 -1.45 7.29
N GLY A 42 -10.23 -0.96 8.29
CA GLY A 42 -9.01 -0.17 8.14
C GLY A 42 -7.90 -0.86 7.35
N TRP A 43 -7.89 -2.20 7.28
CA TRP A 43 -6.97 -2.98 6.45
C TRP A 43 -7.04 -2.63 4.96
N LEU A 44 -8.16 -2.07 4.48
CA LEU A 44 -8.33 -1.61 3.09
C LEU A 44 -7.52 -0.34 2.79
N MET A 45 -7.11 0.42 3.80
CA MET A 45 -6.25 1.58 3.62
C MET A 45 -4.86 1.19 3.08
N VAL A 46 -4.46 -0.07 3.17
CA VAL A 46 -3.22 -0.56 2.54
C VAL A 46 -3.29 -0.45 1.02
N ASP A 47 -4.44 -0.69 0.41
CA ASP A 47 -4.63 -0.49 -1.03
C ASP A 47 -4.54 0.99 -1.42
N PHE A 48 -5.04 1.88 -0.56
CA PHE A 48 -4.85 3.32 -0.72
C PHE A 48 -3.37 3.71 -0.72
N PHE A 49 -2.56 3.14 0.21
CA PHE A 49 -1.11 3.33 0.20
C PHE A 49 -0.46 2.86 -1.09
N PHE A 50 -0.87 1.71 -1.62
CA PHE A 50 -0.31 1.20 -2.86
C PHE A 50 -0.63 2.12 -4.05
N VAL A 51 -1.86 2.65 -4.15
CA VAL A 51 -2.21 3.63 -5.18
C VAL A 51 -1.38 4.91 -5.04
N LEU A 52 -1.28 5.46 -3.83
CA LEU A 52 -0.42 6.61 -3.54
C LEU A 52 1.04 6.35 -3.87
N SER A 53 1.52 5.16 -3.54
CA SER A 53 2.90 4.74 -3.82
C SER A 53 3.16 4.71 -5.33
N GLY A 54 2.27 4.11 -6.12
CA GLY A 54 2.35 4.10 -7.58
C GLY A 54 2.41 5.50 -8.18
N PHE A 55 1.56 6.41 -7.70
CA PHE A 55 1.56 7.80 -8.13
C PHE A 55 2.87 8.53 -7.77
N VAL A 56 3.26 8.51 -6.50
CA VAL A 56 4.44 9.23 -5.99
C VAL A 56 5.74 8.68 -6.56
N ILE A 57 5.84 7.37 -6.73
CA ILE A 57 7.01 6.74 -7.34
C ILE A 57 7.12 7.11 -8.82
N SER A 58 6.02 7.09 -9.56
CA SER A 58 6.00 7.55 -10.96
C SER A 58 6.41 9.01 -11.08
N PHE A 59 5.87 9.89 -10.22
CA PHE A 59 6.24 11.31 -10.17
C PHE A 59 7.74 11.52 -9.95
N ASN A 60 8.36 10.71 -9.08
CA ASN A 60 9.76 10.92 -8.71
C ASN A 60 10.77 10.20 -9.61
N TYR A 61 10.40 9.08 -10.23
CA TYR A 61 11.37 8.16 -10.84
C TYR A 61 11.12 7.82 -12.30
N LEU A 62 9.96 8.12 -12.88
CA LEU A 62 9.65 7.73 -14.26
C LEU A 62 10.68 8.25 -15.27
N ASP A 63 11.14 9.48 -15.10
CA ASP A 63 12.14 10.08 -15.99
C ASP A 63 13.60 9.83 -15.56
N LYS A 64 13.81 9.30 -14.35
CA LYS A 64 15.15 9.09 -13.77
C LYS A 64 15.74 7.73 -14.08
N ILE A 65 14.91 6.70 -14.24
CA ILE A 65 15.37 5.34 -14.54
C ILE A 65 15.72 5.24 -16.03
N LYS A 66 17.02 5.14 -16.33
CA LYS A 66 17.57 5.08 -17.69
C LYS A 66 18.37 3.81 -17.93
N SER A 67 18.87 3.21 -16.87
CA SER A 67 19.75 2.05 -16.90
C SER A 67 19.40 1.07 -15.79
N PHE A 68 19.93 -0.14 -15.85
CA PHE A 68 19.79 -1.09 -14.76
C PHE A 68 20.44 -0.60 -13.45
N SER A 69 21.54 0.15 -13.54
CA SER A 69 22.17 0.80 -12.39
C SER A 69 21.21 1.76 -11.68
N ASP A 70 20.37 2.48 -12.43
CA ASP A 70 19.38 3.38 -11.81
C ASP A 70 18.28 2.58 -11.07
N ILE A 71 17.90 1.40 -11.59
CA ILE A 71 16.99 0.48 -10.90
C ILE A 71 17.62 0.03 -9.57
N VAL A 72 18.88 -0.38 -9.59
CA VAL A 72 19.58 -0.82 -8.38
C VAL A 72 19.64 0.31 -7.34
N GLN A 73 20.01 1.52 -7.75
CA GLN A 73 20.05 2.69 -6.85
C GLN A 73 18.65 3.03 -6.30
N PHE A 74 17.61 2.93 -7.13
CA PHE A 74 16.24 3.10 -6.71
C PHE A 74 15.84 2.05 -5.68
N GLN A 75 16.11 0.75 -5.94
CA GLN A 75 15.83 -0.34 -5.01
C GLN A 75 16.57 -0.18 -3.68
N ILE A 76 17.84 0.19 -3.70
CA ILE A 76 18.62 0.45 -2.48
C ILE A 76 17.96 1.54 -1.64
N LYS A 77 17.53 2.65 -2.24
CA LYS A 77 16.83 3.73 -1.52
C LYS A 77 15.49 3.26 -0.93
N ARG A 78 14.76 2.38 -1.63
CA ARG A 78 13.51 1.79 -1.12
C ARG A 78 13.79 0.78 -0.02
N PHE A 79 14.81 -0.05 -0.18
CA PHE A 79 15.25 -1.00 0.84
C PHE A 79 15.56 -0.29 2.16
N PHE A 80 16.42 0.71 2.17
CA PHE A 80 16.74 1.45 3.39
C PHE A 80 15.58 2.25 3.98
N ARG A 81 14.53 2.48 3.23
CA ARG A 81 13.29 3.09 3.74
C ARG A 81 12.38 2.06 4.43
N LEU A 82 12.28 0.84 3.92
CA LEU A 82 11.32 -0.17 4.36
C LEU A 82 11.92 -1.15 5.37
N TYR A 83 13.14 -1.59 5.11
CA TYR A 83 13.78 -2.69 5.80
C TYR A 83 14.17 -2.44 7.27
N PRO A 84 14.66 -1.27 7.70
CA PRO A 84 15.11 -1.08 9.08
C PRO A 84 14.03 -1.35 10.12
N LEU A 85 12.83 -0.84 9.90
CA LEU A 85 11.70 -1.11 10.81
C LEU A 85 11.26 -2.57 10.73
N HIS A 86 11.21 -3.14 9.52
CA HIS A 86 10.84 -4.54 9.31
C HIS A 86 11.77 -5.49 10.08
N ILE A 87 13.09 -5.32 9.96
CA ILE A 87 14.05 -6.21 10.61
C ILE A 87 14.03 -6.07 12.14
N ILE A 88 13.84 -4.86 12.67
CA ILE A 88 13.69 -4.64 14.11
C ILE A 88 12.46 -5.40 14.62
N MET A 89 11.32 -5.25 13.95
CA MET A 89 10.09 -5.96 14.33
C MET A 89 10.25 -7.48 14.23
N LEU A 90 10.92 -7.97 13.19
CA LEU A 90 11.20 -9.40 13.03
C LEU A 90 12.00 -9.96 14.22
N PHE A 91 13.02 -9.24 14.69
CA PHE A 91 13.77 -9.64 15.90
C PHE A 91 12.92 -9.55 17.17
N ILE A 92 12.03 -8.57 17.31
CA ILE A 92 11.10 -8.52 18.44
C ILE A 92 10.19 -9.77 18.44
N PHE A 93 9.64 -10.16 17.31
CA PHE A 93 8.85 -11.38 17.21
C PHE A 93 9.67 -12.65 17.48
N LEU A 94 10.95 -12.69 17.10
CA LEU A 94 11.85 -13.78 17.48
C LEU A 94 12.00 -13.88 18.99
N VAL A 95 12.21 -12.75 19.68
CA VAL A 95 12.29 -12.72 21.15
C VAL A 95 10.98 -13.23 21.77
N ILE A 96 9.83 -12.86 21.23
CA ILE A 96 8.52 -13.34 21.69
C ILE A 96 8.41 -14.86 21.53
N GLU A 97 8.79 -15.42 20.37
CA GLU A 97 8.76 -16.88 20.15
C GLU A 97 9.71 -17.64 21.07
N CYS A 98 10.93 -17.11 21.29
CA CYS A 98 11.86 -17.66 22.27
C CYS A 98 11.29 -17.64 23.69
N SER A 99 10.63 -16.54 24.07
CA SER A 99 9.99 -16.40 25.38
C SER A 99 8.87 -17.41 25.59
N LYS A 100 8.01 -17.61 24.58
CA LYS A 100 6.96 -18.67 24.58
C LYS A 100 7.57 -20.06 24.78
N TYR A 101 8.68 -20.34 24.12
CA TYR A 101 9.40 -21.61 24.24
C TYR A 101 9.97 -21.82 25.65
N LEU A 102 10.59 -20.80 26.25
CA LEU A 102 11.15 -20.85 27.59
C LEU A 102 10.06 -21.00 28.66
N VAL A 103 8.91 -20.35 28.52
CA VAL A 103 7.77 -20.48 29.42
C VAL A 103 7.24 -21.93 29.38
N LYS A 104 7.15 -22.52 28.18
CA LYS A 104 6.78 -23.93 28.04
C LYS A 104 7.76 -24.85 28.77
N LEU A 105 9.07 -24.64 28.61
CA LEU A 105 10.10 -25.47 29.25
C LEU A 105 10.10 -25.37 30.78
N LYS A 106 9.95 -24.13 31.32
CA LYS A 106 10.04 -23.92 32.78
C LYS A 106 8.75 -24.20 33.53
N PHE A 107 7.61 -23.89 32.94
CA PHE A 107 6.31 -23.91 33.62
C PHE A 107 5.32 -24.92 33.05
N GLY A 108 5.67 -25.62 31.97
CA GLY A 108 4.76 -26.54 31.28
C GLY A 108 3.59 -25.84 30.57
N LEU A 109 3.54 -24.47 30.58
CA LEU A 109 2.46 -23.71 29.99
C LEU A 109 2.70 -23.55 28.49
N SER A 110 1.71 -23.87 27.69
CA SER A 110 1.76 -23.65 26.23
C SER A 110 0.72 -22.64 25.80
N SER A 111 1.08 -21.76 24.88
CA SER A 111 0.11 -20.90 24.18
C SER A 111 -0.76 -21.71 23.23
N THR A 112 -1.91 -21.18 22.82
CA THR A 112 -2.84 -21.80 21.84
C THR A 112 -2.11 -22.28 20.59
N ILE A 113 -1.13 -21.51 20.11
CA ILE A 113 -0.22 -21.92 19.03
C ILE A 113 1.16 -22.12 19.67
N PRO A 114 1.71 -23.34 19.71
CA PRO A 114 3.03 -23.60 20.27
C PRO A 114 4.12 -22.79 19.60
N ALA A 115 5.18 -22.46 20.35
CA ALA A 115 6.31 -21.71 19.83
C ALA A 115 6.91 -22.40 18.60
N PHE A 116 7.32 -21.60 17.62
CA PHE A 116 7.97 -22.02 16.38
C PHE A 116 7.14 -22.93 15.46
N THR A 117 5.83 -23.11 15.68
CA THR A 117 4.96 -23.92 14.82
C THR A 117 4.87 -23.33 13.41
N TYR A 118 4.50 -22.07 13.29
CA TYR A 118 4.42 -21.35 12.01
C TYR A 118 5.62 -20.41 11.80
N ASN A 119 6.09 -19.81 12.89
CA ASN A 119 7.26 -18.95 12.92
C ASN A 119 8.53 -19.80 13.05
N ASN A 120 8.88 -20.53 11.99
CA ASN A 120 10.04 -21.43 11.95
C ASN A 120 11.22 -20.81 11.19
N LEU A 121 12.35 -21.53 11.12
CA LEU A 121 13.57 -21.04 10.48
C LEU A 121 13.36 -20.71 8.99
N ASN A 122 12.62 -21.51 8.24
CA ASN A 122 12.38 -21.25 6.82
C ASN A 122 11.60 -19.94 6.63
N THR A 123 10.51 -19.76 7.38
CA THR A 123 9.72 -18.53 7.34
C THR A 123 10.48 -17.32 7.91
N PHE A 124 11.45 -17.52 8.79
CA PHE A 124 12.35 -16.45 9.26
C PHE A 124 13.26 -15.97 8.13
N ILE A 125 13.85 -16.89 7.36
CA ILE A 125 14.71 -16.57 6.22
C ILE A 125 13.91 -15.84 5.13
N THR A 126 12.69 -16.32 4.80
CA THR A 126 11.85 -15.63 3.80
C THR A 126 11.47 -14.22 4.24
N ASN A 127 11.26 -13.99 5.55
CA ASN A 127 11.03 -12.65 6.10
C ASN A 127 12.29 -11.76 6.01
N ILE A 128 13.49 -12.27 6.36
CA ILE A 128 14.75 -11.53 6.19
C ILE A 128 14.94 -11.08 4.74
N LEU A 129 14.62 -11.96 3.78
CA LEU A 129 14.77 -11.70 2.35
C LEU A 129 13.60 -10.91 1.74
N LEU A 130 12.60 -10.51 2.54
CA LEU A 130 11.34 -9.90 2.08
C LEU A 130 10.53 -10.77 1.10
N LEU A 131 10.80 -12.08 1.04
CA LEU A 131 10.12 -13.02 0.13
C LEU A 131 8.81 -13.58 0.69
N HIS A 132 8.54 -13.35 1.97
CA HIS A 132 7.47 -14.02 2.72
C HIS A 132 6.07 -13.87 2.10
N ASN A 133 5.74 -12.76 1.46
CA ASN A 133 4.42 -12.63 0.79
C ASN A 133 4.38 -13.24 -0.62
N LEU A 134 5.52 -13.62 -1.19
CA LEU A 134 5.59 -14.24 -2.52
C LEU A 134 5.65 -15.76 -2.45
N VAL A 135 6.27 -16.29 -1.39
CA VAL A 135 6.66 -17.71 -1.30
C VAL A 135 5.90 -18.45 -0.20
N ASP A 136 5.62 -17.77 0.93
CA ASP A 136 4.98 -18.43 2.08
C ASP A 136 3.47 -18.56 1.85
N ASN A 137 2.94 -19.74 2.08
CA ASN A 137 1.50 -20.02 1.97
C ASN A 137 0.67 -19.40 3.11
N ARG A 138 1.35 -18.86 4.13
CA ARG A 138 0.73 -18.28 5.33
C ARG A 138 1.56 -17.07 5.79
N LEU A 139 0.87 -16.07 6.30
CA LEU A 139 1.53 -14.94 6.97
C LEU A 139 2.15 -15.40 8.30
N THR A 140 3.40 -15.04 8.53
CA THR A 140 4.21 -15.48 9.66
C THR A 140 4.95 -14.29 10.29
N TRP A 141 5.47 -14.48 11.49
CA TRP A 141 6.23 -13.49 12.24
C TRP A 141 5.46 -12.17 12.39
N ASN A 142 5.90 -11.12 11.77
CA ASN A 142 5.19 -9.85 11.70
C ASN A 142 4.15 -9.89 10.57
N VAL A 143 2.95 -10.32 10.86
CA VAL A 143 1.87 -10.50 9.87
C VAL A 143 1.63 -9.23 9.04
N GLN A 144 1.71 -8.04 9.65
CA GLN A 144 1.48 -6.75 8.97
C GLN A 144 2.52 -6.43 7.89
N SER A 145 3.69 -7.08 7.93
CA SER A 145 4.78 -6.81 6.99
C SER A 145 4.59 -7.38 5.58
N TRP A 146 3.49 -8.11 5.33
CA TRP A 146 3.18 -8.61 3.99
C TRP A 146 3.17 -7.50 2.92
N SER A 147 2.71 -6.31 3.29
CA SER A 147 2.66 -5.15 2.40
C SER A 147 4.06 -4.65 2.02
N ILE A 148 5.03 -4.70 2.94
CA ILE A 148 6.43 -4.32 2.71
C ILE A 148 7.08 -5.24 1.68
N SER A 149 6.89 -6.56 1.82
CA SER A 149 7.34 -7.56 0.86
C SER A 149 6.77 -7.29 -0.53
N SER A 150 5.46 -7.16 -0.62
CA SER A 150 4.74 -6.90 -1.87
C SER A 150 5.21 -5.61 -2.55
N GLU A 151 5.36 -4.52 -1.79
CA GLU A 151 5.76 -3.22 -2.30
C GLU A 151 7.19 -3.25 -2.83
N PHE A 152 8.11 -3.92 -2.13
CA PHE A 152 9.51 -4.03 -2.55
C PHE A 152 9.68 -4.68 -3.92
N PHE A 153 8.99 -5.78 -4.19
CA PHE A 153 9.06 -6.45 -5.49
C PHE A 153 8.26 -5.73 -6.58
N THR A 154 7.16 -5.07 -6.21
CA THR A 154 6.42 -4.20 -7.14
C THR A 154 7.28 -3.03 -7.63
N TYR A 155 8.11 -2.45 -6.78
CA TYR A 155 9.07 -1.41 -7.16
C TYR A 155 10.11 -1.93 -8.16
N PHE A 156 10.60 -3.14 -7.96
CA PHE A 156 11.53 -3.76 -8.90
C PHE A 156 10.88 -3.96 -10.28
N LEU A 157 9.68 -4.52 -10.30
CA LEU A 157 8.91 -4.70 -11.55
C LEU A 157 8.65 -3.37 -12.25
N PHE A 158 8.26 -2.33 -11.51
CA PHE A 158 8.08 -0.98 -12.04
C PHE A 158 9.36 -0.46 -12.70
N GLY A 159 10.52 -0.62 -12.05
CA GLY A 159 11.80 -0.24 -12.61
C GLY A 159 12.11 -0.95 -13.93
N LEU A 160 11.85 -2.26 -14.00
CA LEU A 160 12.01 -3.05 -15.22
C LEU A 160 11.09 -2.57 -16.34
N ILE A 161 9.81 -2.31 -16.03
CA ILE A 161 8.84 -1.81 -17.01
C ILE A 161 9.31 -0.48 -17.63
N ILE A 162 9.80 0.46 -16.80
CA ILE A 162 10.33 1.73 -17.30
C ILE A 162 11.53 1.50 -18.22
N LEU A 163 12.47 0.65 -17.81
CA LEU A 163 13.68 0.37 -18.57
C LEU A 163 13.33 -0.26 -19.94
N PHE A 164 12.55 -1.34 -19.94
CA PHE A 164 12.20 -2.06 -21.19
C PHE A 164 11.25 -1.28 -22.10
N SER A 165 10.41 -0.42 -21.56
CA SER A 165 9.57 0.48 -22.35
C SER A 165 10.34 1.63 -23.00
N ALA A 166 11.66 1.75 -22.74
CA ALA A 166 12.46 2.91 -23.09
C ALA A 166 11.78 4.24 -22.71
N ARG A 167 11.03 4.24 -21.61
CA ARG A 167 10.23 5.36 -21.07
C ARG A 167 9.12 5.87 -22.02
N LYS A 168 8.75 5.09 -23.01
CA LYS A 168 7.62 5.41 -23.89
C LYS A 168 6.33 5.29 -23.10
N LYS A 169 5.69 6.43 -22.79
CA LYS A 169 4.45 6.49 -21.98
C LYS A 169 3.37 5.55 -22.46
N LEU A 170 3.21 5.41 -23.77
CA LEU A 170 2.20 4.49 -24.34
C LEU A 170 2.45 3.04 -23.91
N ILE A 171 3.71 2.57 -23.99
CA ILE A 171 4.08 1.19 -23.62
C ILE A 171 3.89 1.00 -22.11
N ILE A 172 4.31 1.98 -21.29
CA ILE A 172 4.11 1.94 -19.83
C ILE A 172 2.61 1.84 -19.50
N ASN A 173 1.77 2.63 -20.17
CA ASN A 173 0.32 2.60 -19.94
C ASN A 173 -0.29 1.26 -20.36
N ILE A 174 0.09 0.72 -21.54
CA ILE A 174 -0.39 -0.59 -22.00
C ILE A 174 -0.01 -1.68 -20.99
N LEU A 175 1.26 -1.75 -20.59
CA LEU A 175 1.72 -2.75 -19.62
C LEU A 175 1.03 -2.56 -18.25
N SER A 176 0.85 -1.33 -17.79
CA SER A 176 0.12 -1.04 -16.56
C SER A 176 -1.34 -1.48 -16.64
N ILE A 177 -2.03 -1.22 -17.75
CA ILE A 177 -3.41 -1.67 -17.95
C ILE A 177 -3.48 -3.20 -17.95
N VAL A 178 -2.57 -3.88 -18.65
CA VAL A 178 -2.52 -5.35 -18.68
C VAL A 178 -2.34 -5.91 -17.26
N ILE A 179 -1.39 -5.35 -16.47
CA ILE A 179 -1.17 -5.77 -15.09
C ILE A 179 -2.43 -5.54 -14.24
N VAL A 180 -3.06 -4.37 -14.36
CA VAL A 180 -4.30 -4.04 -13.63
C VAL A 180 -5.41 -5.04 -13.97
N LEU A 181 -5.64 -5.32 -15.25
CA LEU A 181 -6.70 -6.25 -15.69
C LEU A 181 -6.43 -7.69 -15.24
N LEU A 182 -5.19 -8.17 -15.38
CA LEU A 182 -4.83 -9.53 -14.94
C LEU A 182 -4.94 -9.66 -13.42
N SER A 183 -4.46 -8.64 -12.67
CA SER A 183 -4.58 -8.62 -11.20
C SER A 183 -6.04 -8.55 -10.76
N PHE A 184 -6.86 -7.73 -11.40
CA PHE A 184 -8.30 -7.64 -11.14
C PHE A 184 -8.98 -8.98 -11.37
N TYR A 185 -8.76 -9.62 -12.53
CA TYR A 185 -9.32 -10.93 -12.85
C TYR A 185 -8.90 -11.99 -11.82
N PHE A 186 -7.63 -12.01 -11.43
CA PHE A 186 -7.14 -12.94 -10.42
C PHE A 186 -7.84 -12.71 -9.06
N LEU A 187 -7.88 -11.46 -8.58
CA LEU A 187 -8.45 -11.12 -7.28
C LEU A 187 -9.97 -11.33 -7.24
N GLN A 188 -10.68 -11.17 -8.36
CA GLN A 188 -12.10 -11.46 -8.45
C GLN A 188 -12.39 -12.94 -8.17
N ASN A 189 -11.47 -13.85 -8.51
CA ASN A 189 -11.63 -15.28 -8.32
C ASN A 189 -11.03 -15.82 -7.00
N HIS A 190 -10.19 -15.02 -6.29
CA HIS A 190 -9.40 -15.51 -5.15
C HIS A 190 -9.58 -14.72 -3.86
N SER A 191 -10.19 -13.55 -3.90
CA SER A 191 -10.34 -12.63 -2.77
C SER A 191 -9.20 -11.60 -2.56
N MET A 192 -9.48 -10.62 -1.71
CA MET A 192 -8.53 -9.55 -1.32
C MET A 192 -7.75 -9.90 -0.04
N GLU A 193 -7.52 -11.19 0.24
CA GLU A 193 -6.77 -11.61 1.41
C GLU A 193 -5.28 -11.20 1.35
N PRO A 194 -4.63 -10.98 2.51
CA PRO A 194 -3.21 -10.62 2.57
C PRO A 194 -2.25 -11.64 1.95
N LYS A 195 -2.64 -12.93 1.85
CA LYS A 195 -1.83 -13.96 1.16
C LYS A 195 -1.66 -13.67 -0.34
N TYR A 196 -2.61 -12.95 -0.95
CA TYR A 196 -2.52 -12.44 -2.33
C TYR A 196 -2.01 -11.00 -2.39
N GLY A 197 -1.32 -10.56 -1.35
CA GLY A 197 -0.87 -9.19 -1.16
C GLY A 197 -0.02 -8.65 -2.30
N PHE A 198 0.80 -9.50 -2.92
CA PHE A 198 1.59 -9.08 -4.08
C PHE A 198 0.70 -8.70 -5.28
N ILE A 199 -0.33 -9.50 -5.57
CA ILE A 199 -1.28 -9.20 -6.67
C ILE A 199 -2.13 -7.97 -6.32
N ARG A 200 -2.55 -7.80 -5.05
CA ARG A 200 -3.21 -6.59 -4.57
C ARG A 200 -2.33 -5.35 -4.76
N CYS A 201 -1.05 -5.47 -4.41
CA CYS A 201 -0.09 -4.40 -4.60
C CYS A 201 0.09 -4.05 -6.07
N LEU A 202 0.24 -5.03 -6.96
CA LEU A 202 0.31 -4.81 -8.40
C LEU A 202 -0.92 -4.06 -8.91
N TYR A 203 -2.11 -4.53 -8.55
CA TYR A 203 -3.37 -3.91 -8.95
C TYR A 203 -3.43 -2.43 -8.55
N SER A 204 -3.27 -2.14 -7.25
CA SER A 204 -3.42 -0.80 -6.70
C SER A 204 -2.27 0.12 -7.13
N PHE A 205 -1.02 -0.37 -7.14
CA PHE A 205 0.16 0.42 -7.53
C PHE A 205 0.10 0.85 -8.99
N PHE A 206 -0.23 -0.07 -9.91
CA PHE A 206 -0.27 0.27 -11.33
C PHE A 206 -1.48 1.15 -11.70
N LEU A 207 -2.58 1.13 -10.92
CA LEU A 207 -3.58 2.18 -10.98
C LEU A 207 -2.97 3.55 -10.63
N GLY A 208 -2.13 3.62 -9.60
CA GLY A 208 -1.37 4.83 -9.24
C GLY A 208 -0.47 5.33 -10.37
N VAL A 209 0.21 4.42 -11.08
CA VAL A 209 1.02 4.75 -12.27
C VAL A 209 0.15 5.34 -13.38
N LEU A 210 -1.00 4.74 -13.67
CA LEU A 210 -1.93 5.19 -14.70
C LEU A 210 -2.48 6.59 -14.40
N ILE A 211 -2.91 6.88 -13.16
CA ILE A 211 -3.42 8.21 -12.82
C ILE A 211 -2.33 9.28 -12.88
N PHE A 212 -1.07 8.93 -12.55
CA PHE A 212 0.05 9.84 -12.75
C PHE A 212 0.23 10.18 -14.24
N ASN A 213 0.30 9.18 -15.10
CA ASN A 213 0.47 9.39 -16.54
C ASN A 213 -0.70 10.17 -17.15
N PHE A 214 -1.93 9.88 -16.72
CA PHE A 214 -3.13 10.59 -17.13
C PHE A 214 -3.08 12.07 -16.72
N SER A 215 -2.85 12.36 -15.44
CA SER A 215 -2.80 13.73 -14.92
C SER A 215 -1.68 14.57 -15.56
N ASN A 216 -0.59 13.92 -16.00
CA ASN A 216 0.52 14.60 -16.66
C ASN A 216 0.28 14.84 -18.16
N SER A 217 -0.58 14.00 -18.79
CA SER A 217 -0.93 14.13 -20.21
C SER A 217 -2.06 15.11 -20.46
N PHE A 218 -3.00 15.23 -19.54
CA PHE A 218 -4.17 16.09 -19.65
C PHE A 218 -4.09 17.28 -18.70
N LYS A 219 -4.18 18.50 -19.25
CA LYS A 219 -4.07 19.76 -18.46
C LYS A 219 -5.42 20.37 -18.08
N PHE A 220 -6.55 19.70 -18.43
CA PHE A 220 -7.85 20.22 -18.02
C PHE A 220 -8.04 20.10 -16.50
N LYS A 221 -8.84 20.99 -15.95
CA LYS A 221 -9.19 20.99 -14.53
C LYS A 221 -10.56 20.36 -14.32
N ILE A 222 -10.66 19.55 -13.26
CA ILE A 222 -11.90 18.90 -12.84
C ILE A 222 -12.58 19.75 -11.76
N THR A 223 -13.89 19.76 -11.73
CA THR A 223 -14.64 20.47 -10.70
C THR A 223 -14.35 19.89 -9.31
N ASN A 224 -14.29 20.75 -8.30
CA ASN A 224 -13.99 20.33 -6.92
C ASN A 224 -15.05 19.36 -6.36
N TYR A 225 -16.29 19.41 -6.87
CA TYR A 225 -17.35 18.49 -6.45
C TYR A 225 -17.00 17.02 -6.66
N LEU A 226 -16.27 16.69 -7.73
CA LEU A 226 -15.85 15.30 -7.97
C LEU A 226 -14.90 14.79 -6.88
N SER A 227 -14.01 15.63 -6.34
CA SER A 227 -13.16 15.21 -5.23
C SER A 227 -13.94 14.97 -3.94
N TYR A 228 -14.99 15.75 -3.68
CA TYR A 228 -15.88 15.50 -2.53
C TYR A 228 -16.70 14.23 -2.71
N ILE A 229 -17.23 13.99 -3.91
CA ILE A 229 -17.99 12.78 -4.24
C ILE A 229 -17.12 11.54 -4.05
N PHE A 230 -15.91 11.50 -4.65
CA PHE A 230 -15.02 10.36 -4.53
C PHE A 230 -14.48 10.18 -3.11
N PHE A 231 -14.28 11.24 -2.35
CA PHE A 231 -13.94 11.18 -0.93
C PHE A 231 -15.05 10.49 -0.12
N ILE A 232 -16.30 10.96 -0.25
CA ILE A 232 -17.46 10.37 0.43
C ILE A 232 -17.65 8.91 -0.01
N LEU A 233 -17.57 8.65 -1.31
CA LEU A 233 -17.70 7.29 -1.85
C LEU A 233 -16.62 6.35 -1.32
N SER A 234 -15.38 6.82 -1.19
CA SER A 234 -14.28 6.05 -0.59
C SER A 234 -14.59 5.64 0.86
N ILE A 235 -15.09 6.58 1.67
CA ILE A 235 -15.46 6.32 3.06
C ILE A 235 -16.64 5.35 3.12
N LEU A 236 -17.69 5.59 2.35
CA LEU A 236 -18.89 4.74 2.33
C LEU A 236 -18.54 3.30 1.92
N LEU A 237 -17.70 3.11 0.88
CA LEU A 237 -17.30 1.79 0.44
C LEU A 237 -16.45 1.07 1.48
N VAL A 238 -15.58 1.78 2.21
CA VAL A 238 -14.84 1.17 3.32
C VAL A 238 -15.79 0.74 4.45
N ILE A 239 -16.81 1.54 4.77
CA ILE A 239 -17.78 1.22 5.83
C ILE A 239 -18.61 -0.02 5.47
N ILE A 240 -19.04 -0.14 4.21
CA ILE A 240 -19.90 -1.26 3.75
C ILE A 240 -19.11 -2.48 3.26
N ALA A 241 -17.77 -2.41 3.30
CA ALA A 241 -16.91 -3.51 2.87
C ALA A 241 -17.11 -4.73 3.78
N GLU A 242 -17.19 -5.90 3.17
CA GLU A 242 -17.33 -7.17 3.88
C GLU A 242 -16.08 -8.03 3.69
N PRO A 243 -15.28 -8.27 4.75
CA PRO A 243 -14.03 -9.00 4.65
C PRO A 243 -14.19 -10.45 4.15
N GLU A 244 -15.33 -11.06 4.44
CA GLU A 244 -15.55 -12.49 4.22
C GLU A 244 -16.06 -12.84 2.81
N LYS A 245 -16.49 -11.86 2.02
CA LYS A 245 -16.97 -12.12 0.67
C LYS A 245 -15.82 -12.21 -0.33
N ILE A 246 -15.70 -13.35 -0.99
CA ILE A 246 -14.71 -13.62 -2.07
C ILE A 246 -14.89 -12.58 -3.19
N ILE A 247 -16.12 -12.34 -3.63
CA ILE A 247 -16.48 -11.31 -4.63
C ILE A 247 -17.18 -10.19 -3.89
N GLY A 248 -16.39 -9.24 -3.37
CA GLY A 248 -16.93 -8.12 -2.61
C GLY A 248 -16.70 -6.78 -3.32
N ILE A 249 -17.38 -5.77 -2.80
CA ILE A 249 -17.16 -4.36 -3.17
C ILE A 249 -15.68 -3.96 -3.02
N ASN A 250 -14.93 -4.69 -2.18
CA ASN A 250 -13.54 -4.45 -1.84
C ASN A 250 -12.61 -4.33 -3.05
N ILE A 251 -12.86 -5.11 -4.11
CA ILE A 251 -12.03 -5.10 -5.32
C ILE A 251 -12.14 -3.77 -6.11
N PHE A 252 -13.24 -3.04 -5.94
CA PHE A 252 -13.44 -1.75 -6.61
C PHE A 252 -12.84 -0.58 -5.84
N LEU A 253 -12.46 -0.77 -4.56
CA LEU A 253 -11.89 0.28 -3.72
C LEU A 253 -10.62 0.92 -4.30
N PRO A 254 -9.63 0.18 -4.81
CA PRO A 254 -8.46 0.80 -5.43
C PRO A 254 -8.80 1.69 -6.63
N LEU A 255 -9.85 1.36 -7.39
CA LEU A 255 -10.33 2.23 -8.49
C LEU A 255 -10.90 3.54 -7.95
N ILE A 256 -11.72 3.48 -6.89
CA ILE A 256 -12.30 4.67 -6.26
C ILE A 256 -11.23 5.51 -5.59
N PHE A 257 -10.25 4.90 -4.90
CA PHE A 257 -9.08 5.61 -4.36
C PHE A 257 -8.27 6.30 -5.46
N SER A 258 -8.10 5.64 -6.60
CA SER A 258 -7.43 6.22 -7.77
C SER A 258 -8.20 7.42 -8.32
N ALA A 259 -9.51 7.30 -8.47
CA ALA A 259 -10.38 8.40 -8.92
C ALA A 259 -10.36 9.57 -7.92
N PHE A 260 -10.36 9.29 -6.61
CA PHE A 260 -10.23 10.31 -5.57
C PHE A 260 -8.91 11.07 -5.67
N ILE A 261 -7.78 10.35 -5.71
CA ILE A 261 -6.45 10.96 -5.84
C ILE A 261 -6.36 11.77 -7.13
N LEU A 262 -6.82 11.22 -8.27
CA LEU A 262 -6.82 11.91 -9.55
C LEU A 262 -7.65 13.20 -9.50
N SER A 263 -8.84 13.15 -8.89
CA SER A 263 -9.72 14.31 -8.75
C SER A 263 -9.11 15.43 -7.91
N LEU A 264 -8.35 15.09 -6.85
CA LEU A 264 -7.60 16.07 -6.06
C LEU A 264 -6.47 16.73 -6.88
N ILE A 265 -5.70 15.92 -7.62
CA ILE A 265 -4.58 16.41 -8.43
C ILE A 265 -5.05 17.32 -9.56
N MET A 266 -6.17 17.00 -10.18
CA MET A 266 -6.76 17.75 -11.29
C MET A 266 -7.79 18.78 -10.84
N SER A 267 -8.01 18.99 -9.54
CA SER A 267 -8.98 19.95 -9.00
C SER A 267 -8.68 21.38 -9.39
N GLN A 268 -9.71 22.22 -9.40
CA GLN A 268 -9.59 23.65 -9.55
C GLN A 268 -8.92 24.29 -8.32
N ASN A 269 -8.46 25.53 -8.47
CA ASN A 269 -7.94 26.32 -7.35
C ASN A 269 -9.02 26.47 -6.26
N LYS A 270 -8.61 26.50 -4.97
CA LYS A 270 -9.49 26.65 -3.79
C LYS A 270 -10.34 25.39 -3.46
N ASN A 271 -9.80 24.19 -3.67
CA ASN A 271 -10.44 22.98 -3.16
C ASN A 271 -10.33 22.93 -1.63
N TYR A 272 -11.49 22.90 -0.94
CA TYR A 272 -11.54 22.91 0.53
C TYR A 272 -10.88 21.68 1.18
N LEU A 273 -11.00 20.50 0.56
CA LEU A 273 -10.31 19.29 1.04
C LEU A 273 -8.79 19.47 1.03
N ILE A 274 -8.23 20.04 -0.05
CA ILE A 274 -6.79 20.32 -0.13
C ILE A 274 -6.40 21.31 0.98
N TYR A 275 -7.19 22.37 1.17
CA TYR A 275 -6.93 23.33 2.24
C TYR A 275 -6.94 22.70 3.63
N LEU A 276 -7.86 21.79 3.91
CA LEU A 276 -7.89 21.02 5.17
C LEU A 276 -6.67 20.13 5.32
N LEU A 277 -6.33 19.38 4.26
CA LEU A 277 -5.20 18.44 4.26
C LEU A 277 -3.84 19.15 4.37
N GLU A 278 -3.73 20.40 3.97
CA GLU A 278 -2.50 21.21 4.12
C GLU A 278 -2.35 21.87 5.50
N ARG A 279 -3.24 21.58 6.46
CA ARG A 279 -3.08 22.02 7.84
C ARG A 279 -1.87 21.36 8.49
N LYS A 280 -1.05 22.15 9.18
CA LYS A 280 0.21 21.68 9.81
C LYS A 280 0.02 20.41 10.65
N PHE A 281 -1.06 20.31 11.40
CA PHE A 281 -1.37 19.14 12.22
C PHE A 281 -1.45 17.86 11.37
N LEU A 282 -2.11 17.88 10.20
CA LEU A 282 -2.26 16.72 9.33
C LEU A 282 -0.98 16.38 8.55
N ILE A 283 -0.13 17.38 8.29
CA ILE A 283 1.15 17.16 7.58
C ILE A 283 2.15 16.42 8.48
N TYR A 284 2.07 16.60 9.80
CA TYR A 284 2.96 15.97 10.78
C TYR A 284 2.38 14.71 11.43
N LEU A 285 1.20 14.25 11.00
CA LEU A 285 0.60 12.99 11.39
C LEU A 285 1.31 11.83 10.69
#